data_295bcb9bbe76e3f74127f1e4d7912330
#
_entry.id   295bcb9bbe76e3f74127f1e4d7912330
#
_cell.length_a   1.000
_cell.length_b   1.000
_cell.length_c   1.000
_cell.angle_alpha   90.00
_cell.angle_beta   90.00
_cell.angle_gamma   90.00
#
_symmetry.space_group_name_H-M   'P 1'
#
loop_
_entity.id
_entity.type
_entity.pdbx_description
1 polymer ?
#
loop_
_entity_poly.entity_id
_entity_poly.type
_entity_poly.pdbx_seq_one_letter_code
_entity_poly.pdbx_strand_id
1 'polypeptide(L)'
;LSFIFCFVKTEIELVTNNLLSGNIQIMFENINTVFKDFNVDLVVGYVSYFILGFYLNKTEISKKHRTIIYILGFAGLILTILLNLFAAKNTGTPSEEFYNSFSLNVFLMSVAIFIWFKYNAKGTERLNKIAISLSKYSFCVYLVHIFIIQSLATIGFPSETVHPIFSVPTRLIITTVVSYLISFILNKIPVIKKYIV
;
A
#
# COMPACT_ATOMS: atom_id res chain seq x y z
N LEU A 1 -19.70 -4.31 -4.03
CA LEU A 1 -20.22 -2.92 -3.99
C LEU A 1 -19.27 -2.00 -3.25
N SER A 2 -18.83 -2.36 -2.04
CA SER A 2 -17.89 -1.57 -1.21
C SER A 2 -16.53 -1.31 -1.89
N PHE A 3 -16.00 -2.30 -2.62
CA PHE A 3 -14.77 -2.16 -3.39
C PHE A 3 -14.87 -1.04 -4.44
N ILE A 4 -15.94 -1.07 -5.27
CA ILE A 4 -16.18 -0.04 -6.28
C ILE A 4 -16.32 1.33 -5.63
N PHE A 5 -16.98 1.39 -4.48
CA PHE A 5 -17.22 2.64 -3.77
C PHE A 5 -15.92 3.32 -3.30
N CYS A 6 -14.97 2.59 -2.71
CA CYS A 6 -13.68 3.14 -2.29
C CYS A 6 -12.87 3.68 -3.46
N PHE A 7 -12.86 2.98 -4.59
CA PHE A 7 -12.16 3.44 -5.79
C PHE A 7 -12.82 4.67 -6.38
N VAL A 8 -14.14 4.65 -6.56
CA VAL A 8 -14.88 5.80 -7.11
C VAL A 8 -14.69 7.04 -6.25
N LYS A 9 -14.75 6.91 -4.92
CA LYS A 9 -14.49 8.01 -3.99
C LYS A 9 -13.09 8.59 -4.19
N THR A 10 -12.06 7.74 -4.20
CA THR A 10 -10.66 8.19 -4.36
C THR A 10 -10.44 8.87 -5.70
N GLU A 11 -10.97 8.34 -6.80
CA GLU A 11 -10.85 8.97 -8.11
C GLU A 11 -11.61 10.30 -8.19
N ILE A 12 -12.78 10.41 -7.56
CA ILE A 12 -13.50 11.68 -7.44
C ILE A 12 -12.67 12.71 -6.66
N GLU A 13 -12.07 12.33 -5.52
CA GLU A 13 -11.20 13.23 -4.74
C GLU A 13 -10.01 13.71 -5.58
N LEU A 14 -9.34 12.82 -6.29
CA LEU A 14 -8.19 13.17 -7.14
C LEU A 14 -8.58 14.11 -8.29
N VAL A 15 -9.71 13.85 -8.94
CA VAL A 15 -10.22 14.71 -10.03
C VAL A 15 -10.63 16.07 -9.50
N THR A 16 -11.30 16.10 -8.35
CA THR A 16 -11.78 17.35 -7.73
C THR A 16 -10.62 18.25 -7.34
N ASN A 17 -9.62 17.72 -6.68
CA ASN A 17 -8.49 18.49 -6.16
C ASN A 17 -7.58 19.02 -7.27
N ASN A 18 -7.46 18.29 -8.40
CA ASN A 18 -6.47 18.59 -9.42
C ASN A 18 -7.02 19.20 -10.72
N LEU A 19 -8.30 18.97 -11.03
CA LEU A 19 -8.86 19.29 -12.35
C LEU A 19 -10.11 20.18 -12.30
N LEU A 20 -10.78 20.31 -11.16
CA LEU A 20 -12.01 21.08 -11.04
C LEU A 20 -11.79 22.37 -10.27
N SER A 21 -12.58 23.40 -10.63
CA SER A 21 -12.58 24.70 -9.97
C SER A 21 -14.00 25.25 -9.86
N GLY A 22 -14.24 26.13 -8.87
CA GLY A 22 -15.52 26.81 -8.69
C GLY A 22 -16.60 25.96 -8.00
N ASN A 23 -17.87 26.19 -8.36
CA ASN A 23 -19.03 25.59 -7.69
C ASN A 23 -19.09 24.06 -7.75
N ILE A 24 -18.50 23.46 -8.78
CA ILE A 24 -18.43 22.00 -8.95
C ILE A 24 -17.50 21.42 -7.89
N GLN A 25 -16.39 22.04 -7.64
CA GLN A 25 -15.44 21.63 -6.58
C GLN A 25 -16.13 21.61 -5.22
N ILE A 26 -16.86 22.67 -4.85
CA ILE A 26 -17.59 22.78 -3.57
C ILE A 26 -18.61 21.65 -3.42
N MET A 27 -19.32 21.29 -4.50
CA MET A 27 -20.30 20.20 -4.46
C MET A 27 -19.62 18.85 -4.19
N PHE A 28 -18.50 18.57 -4.81
CA PHE A 28 -17.75 17.33 -4.59
C PHE A 28 -17.07 17.28 -3.22
N GLU A 29 -16.57 18.41 -2.70
CA GLU A 29 -16.05 18.50 -1.33
C GLU A 29 -17.12 18.19 -0.28
N ASN A 30 -18.34 18.67 -0.47
CA ASN A 30 -19.47 18.34 0.40
C ASN A 30 -19.80 16.85 0.38
N ILE A 31 -19.80 16.22 -0.81
CA ILE A 31 -20.01 14.77 -0.96
C ILE A 31 -18.90 14.00 -0.23
N ASN A 32 -17.66 14.40 -0.38
CA ASN A 32 -16.51 13.77 0.28
C ASN A 32 -16.55 13.91 1.80
N THR A 33 -17.05 15.04 2.32
CA THR A 33 -17.23 15.24 3.76
C THR A 33 -18.24 14.25 4.32
N VAL A 34 -19.36 14.04 3.65
CA VAL A 34 -20.36 13.03 4.03
C VAL A 34 -19.75 11.62 4.08
N PHE A 35 -18.90 11.27 3.12
CA PHE A 35 -18.22 9.97 3.10
C PHE A 35 -17.20 9.80 4.22
N LYS A 36 -16.49 10.87 4.61
CA LYS A 36 -15.56 10.88 5.75
C LYS A 36 -16.30 10.67 7.07
N ASP A 37 -17.45 11.29 7.25
CA ASP A 37 -18.26 11.18 8.48
C ASP A 37 -18.75 9.76 8.74
N PHE A 38 -18.98 8.99 7.69
CA PHE A 38 -19.36 7.57 7.81
C PHE A 38 -18.20 6.62 8.14
N ASN A 39 -16.95 7.09 8.18
CA ASN A 39 -15.74 6.26 8.42
C ASN A 39 -15.69 4.98 7.55
N VAL A 40 -16.25 5.05 6.36
CA VAL A 40 -16.39 3.91 5.45
C VAL A 40 -15.03 3.32 5.07
N ASP A 41 -13.99 4.15 5.02
CA ASP A 41 -12.63 3.76 4.65
C ASP A 41 -12.02 2.75 5.63
N LEU A 42 -12.41 2.79 6.90
CA LEU A 42 -11.87 1.91 7.93
C LEU A 42 -12.39 0.47 7.81
N VAL A 43 -13.67 0.32 7.42
CA VAL A 43 -14.34 -0.99 7.38
C VAL A 43 -14.23 -1.64 6.01
N VAL A 44 -14.19 -0.83 4.94
CA VAL A 44 -14.36 -1.30 3.57
C VAL A 44 -13.04 -1.31 2.78
N GLY A 45 -12.07 -0.49 3.18
CA GLY A 45 -10.88 -0.23 2.43
C GLY A 45 -10.03 -1.49 2.15
N TYR A 46 -9.15 -1.85 3.06
CA TYR A 46 -8.19 -2.96 2.84
C TYR A 46 -8.82 -4.35 2.83
N VAL A 47 -10.00 -4.53 3.42
CA VAL A 47 -10.78 -5.79 3.35
C VAL A 47 -11.08 -6.15 1.91
N SER A 48 -11.33 -5.17 1.06
CA SER A 48 -11.56 -5.36 -0.38
C SER A 48 -10.36 -6.00 -1.09
N TYR A 49 -9.14 -5.53 -0.78
CA TYR A 49 -7.91 -6.12 -1.32
C TYR A 49 -7.69 -7.55 -0.84
N PHE A 50 -8.03 -7.83 0.42
CA PHE A 50 -7.92 -9.17 0.97
C PHE A 50 -8.86 -10.15 0.25
N ILE A 51 -10.13 -9.77 0.07
CA ILE A 51 -11.13 -10.58 -0.65
C ILE A 51 -10.69 -10.78 -2.11
N LEU A 52 -10.21 -9.73 -2.76
CA LEU A 52 -9.71 -9.80 -4.13
C LEU A 52 -8.50 -10.75 -4.23
N GLY A 53 -7.53 -10.63 -3.32
CA GLY A 53 -6.37 -11.52 -3.25
C GLY A 53 -6.77 -12.99 -3.09
N PHE A 54 -7.73 -13.27 -2.22
CA PHE A 54 -8.28 -14.62 -2.04
C PHE A 54 -8.95 -15.13 -3.33
N TYR A 55 -9.77 -14.30 -3.98
CA TYR A 55 -10.42 -14.66 -5.24
C TYR A 55 -9.39 -14.91 -6.36
N LEU A 56 -8.43 -14.01 -6.53
CA LEU A 56 -7.36 -14.14 -7.52
C LEU A 56 -6.48 -15.36 -7.26
N ASN A 57 -6.27 -15.73 -6.00
CA ASN A 57 -5.51 -16.93 -5.65
C ASN A 57 -6.24 -18.21 -6.09
N LYS A 58 -7.55 -18.27 -5.92
CA LYS A 58 -8.36 -19.44 -6.29
C LYS A 58 -8.67 -19.54 -7.78
N THR A 59 -8.72 -18.41 -8.48
CA THR A 59 -9.12 -18.37 -9.91
C THR A 59 -7.93 -18.62 -10.81
N GLU A 60 -8.06 -19.56 -11.73
CA GLU A 60 -7.06 -19.78 -12.79
C GLU A 60 -7.22 -18.74 -13.90
N ILE A 61 -6.15 -18.03 -14.19
CA ILE A 61 -6.13 -16.95 -15.18
C ILE A 61 -5.36 -17.38 -16.40
N SER A 62 -5.96 -17.30 -17.57
CA SER A 62 -5.34 -17.69 -18.83
C SER A 62 -4.12 -16.81 -19.16
N LYS A 63 -3.18 -17.34 -19.94
CA LYS A 63 -1.95 -16.59 -20.33
C LYS A 63 -2.27 -15.24 -20.97
N LYS A 64 -3.29 -15.19 -21.83
CA LYS A 64 -3.72 -13.94 -22.48
C LYS A 64 -4.16 -12.88 -21.48
N HIS A 65 -4.99 -13.23 -20.51
CA HIS A 65 -5.45 -12.30 -19.49
C HIS A 65 -4.31 -11.86 -18.56
N ARG A 66 -3.37 -12.76 -18.22
CA ARG A 66 -2.17 -12.39 -17.44
C ARG A 66 -1.33 -11.33 -18.14
N THR A 67 -1.11 -11.50 -19.44
CA THR A 67 -0.36 -10.50 -20.24
C THR A 67 -1.06 -9.15 -20.22
N ILE A 68 -2.39 -9.11 -20.38
CA ILE A 68 -3.16 -7.86 -20.30
C ILE A 68 -3.00 -7.22 -18.93
N ILE A 69 -3.10 -8.00 -17.84
CA ILE A 69 -2.93 -7.51 -16.47
C ILE A 69 -1.52 -6.92 -16.27
N TYR A 70 -0.48 -7.54 -16.80
CA TYR A 70 0.90 -7.02 -16.69
C TYR A 70 1.07 -5.71 -17.44
N ILE A 71 0.51 -5.60 -18.65
CA ILE A 71 0.53 -4.36 -19.43
C ILE A 71 -0.20 -3.24 -18.68
N LEU A 72 -1.39 -3.52 -18.13
CA LEU A 72 -2.16 -2.55 -17.35
C LEU A 72 -1.43 -2.13 -16.07
N GLY A 73 -0.78 -3.08 -15.38
CA GLY A 73 0.03 -2.76 -14.21
C GLY A 73 1.24 -1.90 -14.53
N PHE A 74 1.92 -2.16 -15.66
CA PHE A 74 3.03 -1.33 -16.12
C PHE A 74 2.55 0.07 -16.56
N ALA A 75 1.42 0.14 -17.25
CA ALA A 75 0.77 1.42 -17.57
C ALA A 75 0.38 2.19 -16.31
N GLY A 76 -0.13 1.51 -15.27
CA GLY A 76 -0.40 2.09 -13.96
C GLY A 76 0.84 2.70 -13.31
N LEU A 77 2.00 2.02 -13.38
CA LEU A 77 3.28 2.54 -12.89
C LEU A 77 3.68 3.84 -13.59
N ILE A 78 3.65 3.84 -14.92
CA ILE A 78 3.98 5.03 -15.71
C ILE A 78 3.01 6.17 -15.38
N LEU A 79 1.72 5.88 -15.32
CA LEU A 79 0.69 6.86 -15.01
C LEU A 79 0.91 7.47 -13.62
N THR A 80 1.23 6.66 -12.60
CA THR A 80 1.55 7.15 -11.25
C THR A 80 2.69 8.16 -11.28
N ILE A 81 3.78 7.84 -11.97
CA ILE A 81 4.95 8.73 -12.08
C ILE A 81 4.57 10.03 -12.77
N LEU A 82 3.89 9.95 -13.92
CA LEU A 82 3.52 11.13 -14.71
C LEU A 82 2.55 12.04 -13.94
N LEU A 83 1.54 11.49 -13.29
CA LEU A 83 0.55 12.26 -12.53
C LEU A 83 1.18 12.97 -11.32
N ASN A 84 2.05 12.29 -10.57
CA ASN A 84 2.74 12.91 -9.43
C ASN A 84 3.74 13.99 -9.91
N LEU A 85 4.44 13.79 -11.03
CA LEU A 85 5.30 14.82 -11.62
C LEU A 85 4.49 16.03 -12.09
N PHE A 86 3.33 15.80 -12.70
CA PHE A 86 2.43 16.87 -13.14
C PHE A 86 1.90 17.66 -11.94
N ALA A 87 1.42 16.97 -10.89
CA ALA A 87 0.96 17.62 -9.67
C ALA A 87 2.08 18.42 -8.99
N ALA A 88 3.26 17.84 -8.85
CA ALA A 88 4.43 18.54 -8.28
C ALA A 88 4.84 19.78 -9.07
N LYS A 89 4.73 19.74 -10.40
CA LYS A 89 5.00 20.92 -11.24
C LYS A 89 4.00 22.05 -11.01
N ASN A 90 2.74 21.71 -10.78
CA ASN A 90 1.68 22.70 -10.57
C ASN A 90 1.72 23.31 -9.17
N THR A 91 2.04 22.52 -8.15
CA THR A 91 2.06 22.95 -6.75
C THR A 91 3.41 23.49 -6.29
N GLY A 92 4.49 23.24 -7.04
CA GLY A 92 5.87 23.58 -6.66
C GLY A 92 6.43 22.72 -5.50
N THR A 93 5.67 21.75 -5.01
CA THR A 93 6.06 20.84 -3.92
C THR A 93 5.88 19.38 -4.35
N PRO A 94 6.67 18.43 -3.79
CA PRO A 94 6.45 17.01 -4.05
C PRO A 94 5.01 16.61 -3.69
N SER A 95 4.31 15.95 -4.63
CA SER A 95 2.95 15.47 -4.42
C SER A 95 2.95 13.95 -4.30
N GLU A 96 2.21 13.41 -3.32
CA GLU A 96 2.02 11.99 -3.09
C GLU A 96 0.56 11.55 -3.31
N GLU A 97 -0.28 12.44 -3.84
CA GLU A 97 -1.72 12.23 -3.97
C GLU A 97 -2.07 10.98 -4.81
N PHE A 98 -1.30 10.74 -5.88
CA PHE A 98 -1.52 9.60 -6.77
C PHE A 98 -0.86 8.30 -6.30
N TYR A 99 -0.27 8.27 -5.08
CA TYR A 99 0.18 7.05 -4.39
C TYR A 99 -0.88 6.46 -3.47
N ASN A 100 -2.10 7.00 -3.46
CA ASN A 100 -3.17 6.47 -2.62
C ASN A 100 -3.46 4.99 -2.97
N SER A 101 -3.57 4.14 -1.95
CA SER A 101 -3.80 2.69 -2.11
C SER A 101 -5.10 2.35 -2.84
N PHE A 102 -6.06 3.28 -2.88
CA PHE A 102 -7.35 3.12 -3.56
C PHE A 102 -7.44 3.84 -4.90
N SER A 103 -6.35 4.41 -5.39
CA SER A 103 -6.31 4.93 -6.76
C SER A 103 -6.19 3.79 -7.79
N LEU A 104 -6.80 3.97 -8.95
CA LEU A 104 -6.87 2.96 -9.99
C LEU A 104 -5.49 2.51 -10.50
N ASN A 105 -4.55 3.44 -10.62
CA ASN A 105 -3.18 3.18 -11.02
C ASN A 105 -2.46 2.24 -10.03
N VAL A 106 -2.58 2.48 -8.71
CA VAL A 106 -1.98 1.65 -7.66
C VAL A 106 -2.66 0.29 -7.59
N PHE A 107 -3.98 0.25 -7.76
CA PHE A 107 -4.74 -1.00 -7.85
C PHE A 107 -4.24 -1.89 -8.99
N LEU A 108 -4.11 -1.36 -10.19
CA LEU A 108 -3.62 -2.11 -11.36
C LEU A 108 -2.22 -2.67 -11.14
N MET A 109 -1.32 -1.88 -10.53
CA MET A 109 0.02 -2.33 -10.15
C MET A 109 -0.04 -3.47 -9.13
N SER A 110 -0.86 -3.34 -8.09
CA SER A 110 -1.00 -4.35 -7.03
C SER A 110 -1.50 -5.68 -7.57
N VAL A 111 -2.53 -5.66 -8.43
CA VAL A 111 -3.06 -6.86 -9.09
C VAL A 111 -2.00 -7.50 -10.01
N ALA A 112 -1.27 -6.70 -10.79
CA ALA A 112 -0.23 -7.21 -11.68
C ALA A 112 0.90 -7.90 -10.91
N ILE A 113 1.38 -7.29 -9.83
CA ILE A 113 2.42 -7.86 -8.95
C ILE A 113 1.91 -9.16 -8.30
N PHE A 114 0.68 -9.18 -7.78
CA PHE A 114 0.10 -10.37 -7.17
C PHE A 114 0.04 -11.55 -8.17
N ILE A 115 -0.47 -11.31 -9.38
CA ILE A 115 -0.56 -12.32 -10.44
C ILE A 115 0.82 -12.77 -10.89
N TRP A 116 1.79 -11.85 -10.95
CA TRP A 116 3.17 -12.20 -11.29
C TRP A 116 3.76 -13.18 -10.27
N PHE A 117 3.62 -12.88 -8.98
CA PHE A 117 4.08 -13.79 -7.92
C PHE A 117 3.34 -15.12 -7.96
N LYS A 118 2.01 -15.14 -8.13
CA LYS A 118 1.22 -16.37 -8.21
C LYS A 118 1.76 -17.35 -9.26
N TYR A 119 2.16 -16.85 -10.44
CA TYR A 119 2.53 -17.74 -11.56
C TYR A 119 4.03 -17.90 -11.76
N ASN A 120 4.86 -17.04 -11.22
CA ASN A 120 6.30 -17.05 -11.47
C ASN A 120 7.16 -17.30 -10.21
N ALA A 121 6.62 -17.11 -9.02
CA ALA A 121 7.36 -17.38 -7.80
C ALA A 121 7.50 -18.90 -7.56
N LYS A 122 8.53 -19.49 -8.17
CA LYS A 122 8.97 -20.84 -7.84
C LYS A 122 9.97 -20.76 -6.71
N GLY A 123 9.48 -20.78 -5.46
CA GLY A 123 10.34 -20.78 -4.29
C GLY A 123 11.05 -22.12 -4.12
N THR A 124 12.35 -22.09 -3.83
CA THR A 124 13.04 -23.24 -3.23
C THR A 124 12.44 -23.54 -1.85
N GLU A 125 12.55 -24.76 -1.34
CA GLU A 125 12.04 -25.10 0.01
C GLU A 125 12.53 -24.14 1.09
N ARG A 126 13.78 -23.64 0.98
CA ARG A 126 14.31 -22.63 1.89
C ARG A 126 13.56 -21.31 1.81
N LEU A 127 13.30 -20.80 0.61
CA LEU A 127 12.54 -19.56 0.41
C LEU A 127 11.11 -19.69 0.90
N ASN A 128 10.47 -20.83 0.69
CA ASN A 128 9.14 -21.09 1.20
C ASN A 128 9.09 -21.10 2.73
N LYS A 129 10.08 -21.74 3.39
CA LYS A 129 10.18 -21.74 4.86
C LYS A 129 10.39 -20.32 5.41
N ILE A 130 11.24 -19.51 4.77
CA ILE A 130 11.45 -18.11 5.14
C ILE A 130 10.16 -17.31 4.94
N ALA A 131 9.50 -17.44 3.80
CA ALA A 131 8.25 -16.73 3.50
C ALA A 131 7.14 -17.07 4.51
N ILE A 132 7.00 -18.35 4.88
CA ILE A 132 6.04 -18.79 5.90
C ILE A 132 6.39 -18.19 7.27
N SER A 133 7.68 -18.20 7.65
CA SER A 133 8.13 -17.59 8.90
C SER A 133 7.87 -16.09 8.93
N LEU A 134 8.19 -15.36 7.85
CA LEU A 134 7.92 -13.93 7.74
C LEU A 134 6.42 -13.63 7.78
N SER A 135 5.61 -14.41 7.07
CA SER A 135 4.16 -14.26 7.06
C SER A 135 3.55 -14.43 8.45
N LYS A 136 4.06 -15.37 9.24
CA LYS A 136 3.60 -15.62 10.60
C LYS A 136 3.72 -14.39 11.51
N TYR A 137 4.77 -13.62 11.35
CA TYR A 137 5.04 -12.44 12.18
C TYR A 137 4.58 -11.13 11.54
N SER A 138 4.09 -11.16 10.30
CA SER A 138 3.79 -9.96 9.50
C SER A 138 2.80 -9.03 10.18
N PHE A 139 1.78 -9.55 10.83
CA PHE A 139 0.79 -8.73 11.55
C PHE A 139 1.43 -7.97 12.73
N CYS A 140 2.22 -8.67 13.53
CA CYS A 140 2.94 -8.04 14.65
C CYS A 140 3.96 -7.02 14.16
N VAL A 141 4.71 -7.34 13.09
CA VAL A 141 5.63 -6.38 12.43
C VAL A 141 4.88 -5.15 11.96
N TYR A 142 3.69 -5.32 11.38
CA TYR A 142 2.84 -4.21 10.94
C TYR A 142 2.41 -3.30 12.09
N LEU A 143 2.12 -3.85 13.26
CA LEU A 143 1.77 -3.04 14.43
C LEU A 143 2.99 -2.30 15.02
N VAL A 144 4.15 -2.94 15.05
CA VAL A 144 5.35 -2.41 15.72
C VAL A 144 6.13 -1.42 14.86
N HIS A 145 6.12 -1.56 13.51
CA HIS A 145 6.98 -0.76 12.64
C HIS A 145 6.77 0.74 12.78
N ILE A 146 5.54 1.19 13.04
CA ILE A 146 5.21 2.62 13.22
C ILE A 146 5.96 3.19 14.43
N PHE A 147 6.00 2.46 15.55
CA PHE A 147 6.74 2.86 16.74
C PHE A 147 8.24 2.97 16.46
N ILE A 148 8.80 2.04 15.69
CA ILE A 148 10.21 2.07 15.32
C ILE A 148 10.52 3.27 14.41
N ILE A 149 9.68 3.55 13.41
CA ILE A 149 9.84 4.71 12.53
C ILE A 149 9.81 6.01 13.34
N GLN A 150 8.86 6.16 14.25
CA GLN A 150 8.77 7.35 15.10
C GLN A 150 9.97 7.47 16.05
N SER A 151 10.39 6.36 16.66
CA SER A 151 11.58 6.34 17.52
C SER A 151 12.84 6.74 16.77
N LEU A 152 13.06 6.22 15.57
CA LEU A 152 14.18 6.59 14.70
C LEU A 152 14.13 8.08 14.31
N ALA A 153 12.93 8.59 14.01
CA ALA A 153 12.75 10.01 13.70
C ALA A 153 13.07 10.91 14.91
N THR A 154 12.65 10.52 16.11
CA THR A 154 12.92 11.28 17.35
C THR A 154 14.41 11.33 17.67
N ILE A 155 15.15 10.26 17.38
CA ILE A 155 16.62 10.19 17.56
C ILE A 155 17.36 10.92 16.44
N GLY A 156 16.66 11.36 15.38
CA GLY A 156 17.27 11.99 14.21
C GLY A 156 18.07 11.02 13.34
N PHE A 157 17.68 9.75 13.30
CA PHE A 157 18.40 8.72 12.52
C PHE A 157 17.62 8.26 11.28
N PRO A 158 18.28 8.12 10.13
CA PRO A 158 19.59 8.67 9.77
C PRO A 158 19.56 10.21 9.76
N SER A 159 20.68 10.85 10.05
CA SER A 159 20.74 12.31 10.11
C SER A 159 20.28 12.94 8.77
N GLU A 160 19.70 14.12 8.81
CA GLU A 160 19.19 14.85 7.63
C GLU A 160 20.32 15.18 6.62
N THR A 161 21.59 15.11 7.05
CA THR A 161 22.77 15.30 6.20
C THR A 161 23.04 14.14 5.26
N VAL A 162 22.44 12.95 5.50
CA VAL A 162 22.63 11.77 4.65
C VAL A 162 21.71 11.84 3.44
N HIS A 163 22.29 11.67 2.25
CA HIS A 163 21.54 11.71 1.00
C HIS A 163 20.37 10.69 1.01
N PRO A 164 19.15 11.06 0.54
CA PRO A 164 17.95 10.22 0.59
C PRO A 164 18.11 8.81 0.02
N ILE A 165 18.96 8.65 -1.02
CA ILE A 165 19.26 7.34 -1.63
C ILE A 165 19.82 6.33 -0.62
N PHE A 166 20.54 6.80 0.39
CA PHE A 166 21.10 5.93 1.44
C PHE A 166 20.23 5.94 2.70
N SER A 167 19.67 7.08 3.06
CA SER A 167 18.90 7.22 4.29
C SER A 167 17.59 6.42 4.24
N VAL A 168 16.88 6.42 3.11
CA VAL A 168 15.62 5.68 2.97
C VAL A 168 15.82 4.16 3.05
N PRO A 169 16.72 3.52 2.27
CA PRO A 169 16.97 2.09 2.40
C PRO A 169 17.48 1.69 3.79
N THR A 170 18.35 2.50 4.40
CA THR A 170 18.87 2.22 5.74
C THR A 170 17.75 2.23 6.79
N ARG A 171 16.89 3.26 6.76
CA ARG A 171 15.73 3.34 7.65
C ARG A 171 14.80 2.15 7.45
N LEU A 172 14.51 1.78 6.20
CA LEU A 172 13.67 0.63 5.85
C LEU A 172 14.25 -0.67 6.43
N ILE A 173 15.53 -0.95 6.22
CA ILE A 173 16.18 -2.17 6.69
C ILE A 173 16.15 -2.25 8.22
N ILE A 174 16.54 -1.18 8.90
CA ILE A 174 16.57 -1.13 10.37
C ILE A 174 15.14 -1.29 10.92
N THR A 175 14.18 -0.55 10.41
CA THR A 175 12.77 -0.68 10.84
C THR A 175 12.27 -2.11 10.67
N THR A 176 12.53 -2.74 9.53
CA THR A 176 12.08 -4.11 9.25
C THR A 176 12.75 -5.11 10.18
N VAL A 177 14.06 -5.05 10.33
CA VAL A 177 14.83 -5.99 11.16
C VAL A 177 14.44 -5.86 12.63
N VAL A 178 14.39 -4.63 13.16
CA VAL A 178 14.03 -4.39 14.57
C VAL A 178 12.57 -4.79 14.84
N SER A 179 11.64 -4.45 13.96
CA SER A 179 10.24 -4.84 14.09
C SER A 179 10.09 -6.38 14.07
N TYR A 180 10.85 -7.06 13.22
CA TYR A 180 10.83 -8.52 13.16
C TYR A 180 11.40 -9.15 14.42
N LEU A 181 12.50 -8.64 14.96
CA LEU A 181 13.10 -9.11 16.23
C LEU A 181 12.13 -8.93 17.40
N ILE A 182 11.50 -7.76 17.51
CA ILE A 182 10.49 -7.50 18.53
C ILE A 182 9.31 -8.46 18.37
N SER A 183 8.81 -8.66 17.16
CA SER A 183 7.70 -9.57 16.86
C SER A 183 8.05 -11.02 17.22
N PHE A 184 9.29 -11.44 16.96
CA PHE A 184 9.79 -12.75 17.34
C PHE A 184 9.82 -12.94 18.87
N ILE A 185 10.25 -11.91 19.62
CA ILE A 185 10.28 -11.92 21.09
C ILE A 185 8.85 -11.96 21.64
N LEU A 186 7.96 -11.09 21.15
CA LEU A 186 6.57 -11.01 21.58
C LEU A 186 5.81 -12.32 21.33
N ASN A 187 6.10 -13.02 20.26
CA ASN A 187 5.49 -14.32 19.97
C ASN A 187 5.91 -15.43 20.95
N LYS A 188 6.99 -15.26 21.72
CA LYS A 188 7.35 -16.20 22.80
C LYS A 188 6.49 -16.05 24.05
N ILE A 189 5.79 -14.92 24.19
CA ILE A 189 4.90 -14.66 25.34
C ILE A 189 3.54 -15.30 25.06
N PRO A 190 3.11 -16.31 25.86
CA PRO A 190 1.93 -17.11 25.53
C PRO A 190 0.62 -16.31 25.46
N VAL A 191 0.50 -15.25 26.26
CA VAL A 191 -0.67 -14.37 26.24
C VAL A 191 -0.74 -13.58 24.92
N ILE A 192 0.38 -13.02 24.49
CA ILE A 192 0.46 -12.19 23.26
C ILE A 192 0.28 -13.06 22.01
N LYS A 193 0.87 -14.24 22.00
CA LYS A 193 0.75 -15.21 20.91
C LYS A 193 -0.71 -15.55 20.58
N LYS A 194 -1.59 -15.59 21.58
CA LYS A 194 -3.01 -15.92 21.38
C LYS A 194 -3.78 -14.85 20.60
N TYR A 195 -3.34 -13.59 20.66
CA TYR A 195 -4.08 -12.44 20.09
C TYR A 195 -3.41 -11.80 18.87
N ILE A 196 -2.11 -12.06 18.63
CA ILE A 196 -1.32 -11.36 17.61
C ILE A 196 -0.80 -12.32 16.50
N VAL A 197 -0.89 -13.61 16.71
CA VAL A 197 -0.48 -14.67 15.75
C VAL A 197 -1.68 -15.66 15.54
#